data_50d39477f572451618863db7f7ac7ae8
#
_entry.id   50d39477f572451618863db7f7ac7ae8
#
_cell.length_a   1.000
_cell.length_b   1.000
_cell.length_c   1.000
_cell.angle_alpha   90.00
_cell.angle_beta   90.00
_cell.angle_gamma   90.00
#
_symmetry.space_group_name_H-M   'P 1'
#
loop_
_entity.id
_entity.type
_entity.pdbx_description
1 polymer ?
#
loop_
_entity_poly.entity_id
_entity_poly.type
_entity_poly.pdbx_seq_one_letter_code
_entity_poly.pdbx_strand_id
1 'polypeptide(L)'
;MKIMYNIFKKIMIASLMMVAIVSCDNEDYLIFTAVNEKEVKFQNEFLPVYKLSSATASNVAERLVWNEPDFGAPATITYVVEISTSSNFGSIAMSSGDLSSNHLALSVKDLLGIAETLGLDEDGSTTNADGSPNNAATLYARVSAYAGTTSTGANPSSTTSKSATINIELLETAGCQEPVLSTWGLVGSAVNGWGGISRGFAASNDIEMFEVGDNLYQAYATLLDGEFKFRKDGGWAEDLGDNGADGSLEGGGANIAASAGTYLVTLDLSENTYSVGAVTTDIWGIVGSGVTIQKDDGSGSVAEWGGGAADTKFLPDPCNDGIFMLQGVKLRNGEIKFRQDDAWGVNLGDNGADGTLEGGGANIAVTDGTYDIVLDVANNTYTLTKK
;
A
#
# COMPACT_ATOMS: atom_id res chain seq x y z
N MET A 1 -27.59 -72.88 73.45
CA MET A 1 -27.55 -72.71 71.95
C MET A 1 -27.76 -71.29 71.47
N LYS A 2 -28.64 -70.45 72.01
CA LYS A 2 -28.83 -69.02 71.54
C LYS A 2 -27.66 -68.11 71.79
N ILE A 3 -26.88 -68.27 72.86
CA ILE A 3 -25.75 -67.42 73.19
C ILE A 3 -24.58 -67.63 72.21
N MET A 4 -24.28 -68.88 71.87
CA MET A 4 -23.22 -69.21 70.91
C MET A 4 -23.52 -68.71 69.50
N TYR A 5 -24.78 -68.75 69.08
CA TYR A 5 -25.19 -68.22 67.75
C TYR A 5 -25.04 -66.73 67.65
N ASN A 6 -25.34 -65.98 68.72
CA ASN A 6 -25.19 -64.54 68.75
C ASN A 6 -23.69 -64.08 68.77
N ILE A 7 -22.82 -64.88 69.39
CA ILE A 7 -21.36 -64.62 69.39
C ILE A 7 -20.78 -64.89 67.99
N PHE A 8 -21.19 -66.01 67.36
CA PHE A 8 -20.76 -66.34 65.99
C PHE A 8 -21.23 -65.33 64.98
N LYS A 9 -22.46 -64.80 65.11
CA LYS A 9 -22.99 -63.73 64.21
C LYS A 9 -22.26 -62.41 64.39
N LYS A 10 -21.86 -62.05 65.60
CA LYS A 10 -21.06 -60.85 65.90
C LYS A 10 -19.64 -61.00 65.40
N ILE A 11 -19.00 -62.13 65.48
CA ILE A 11 -17.66 -62.43 64.97
C ILE A 11 -17.69 -62.44 63.45
N MET A 12 -18.73 -63.02 62.84
CA MET A 12 -18.89 -63.02 61.36
C MET A 12 -19.15 -61.63 60.81
N ILE A 13 -19.93 -60.79 61.50
CA ILE A 13 -20.14 -59.38 61.10
C ILE A 13 -18.88 -58.56 61.32
N ALA A 14 -18.13 -58.79 62.40
CA ALA A 14 -16.84 -58.08 62.61
C ALA A 14 -15.77 -58.52 61.63
N SER A 15 -15.72 -59.80 61.22
CA SER A 15 -14.83 -60.34 60.22
C SER A 15 -15.18 -59.76 58.78
N LEU A 16 -16.52 -59.67 58.53
CA LEU A 16 -16.96 -59.07 57.24
C LEU A 16 -16.70 -57.54 57.13
N MET A 17 -16.79 -56.83 58.31
CA MET A 17 -16.39 -55.43 58.36
C MET A 17 -14.87 -55.22 58.24
N MET A 18 -14.04 -56.16 58.72
CA MET A 18 -12.62 -56.11 58.68
C MET A 18 -12.07 -56.33 57.21
N VAL A 19 -12.79 -57.13 56.41
CA VAL A 19 -12.46 -57.35 55.00
C VAL A 19 -12.84 -56.14 54.13
N ALA A 20 -13.83 -55.33 54.57
CA ALA A 20 -14.24 -54.15 53.85
C ALA A 20 -13.28 -52.91 53.99
N ILE A 21 -12.38 -52.95 54.96
CA ILE A 21 -11.38 -51.85 55.18
C ILE A 21 -9.99 -52.16 54.60
N VAL A 22 -9.81 -53.37 54.05
CA VAL A 22 -8.55 -53.73 53.36
C VAL A 22 -8.68 -53.57 51.83
N SER A 23 -9.87 -53.14 51.34
CA SER A 23 -10.08 -52.81 49.93
C SER A 23 -9.92 -51.30 49.68
N CYS A 24 -8.90 -50.68 50.29
CA CYS A 24 -8.50 -49.38 49.98
C CYS A 24 -7.06 -49.42 49.40
N ASP A 25 -7.04 -49.37 48.15
CA ASP A 25 -6.11 -48.59 47.34
C ASP A 25 -4.63 -48.99 47.38
N ASN A 26 -4.30 -49.87 46.49
CA ASN A 26 -3.25 -49.48 45.57
C ASN A 26 -3.93 -48.95 44.30
N GLU A 27 -4.49 -47.73 44.36
CA GLU A 27 -4.49 -46.93 43.14
C GLU A 27 -3.00 -46.63 42.87
N ASP A 28 -2.40 -47.45 42.01
CA ASP A 28 -1.17 -47.07 41.36
C ASP A 28 -1.49 -45.79 40.59
N TYR A 29 -1.36 -44.62 41.25
CA TYR A 29 -1.37 -43.34 40.57
C TYR A 29 -0.18 -43.37 39.62
N LEU A 30 -0.44 -43.63 38.34
CA LEU A 30 0.53 -43.43 37.28
C LEU A 30 0.89 -41.95 37.29
N ILE A 31 1.95 -41.61 38.01
CA ILE A 31 2.50 -40.25 37.97
C ILE A 31 3.31 -40.15 36.69
N PHE A 32 2.72 -39.48 35.70
CA PHE A 32 3.47 -39.08 34.51
C PHE A 32 4.28 -37.85 34.85
N THR A 33 5.59 -37.94 34.75
CA THR A 33 6.49 -36.79 34.78
C THR A 33 6.79 -36.42 33.34
N ALA A 34 6.32 -35.25 32.90
CA ALA A 34 6.60 -34.79 31.58
C ALA A 34 8.12 -34.52 31.43
N VAL A 35 8.74 -35.19 30.48
CA VAL A 35 10.13 -35.01 30.07
C VAL A 35 10.17 -34.75 28.58
N ASN A 36 11.16 -33.98 28.11
CA ASN A 36 11.30 -33.69 26.69
C ASN A 36 11.98 -34.88 25.99
N GLU A 37 11.22 -35.78 25.40
CA GLU A 37 11.75 -36.94 24.64
C GLU A 37 11.99 -36.64 23.20
N LYS A 38 11.22 -35.67 22.61
CA LYS A 38 11.38 -35.23 21.23
C LYS A 38 11.18 -33.75 21.12
N GLU A 39 12.21 -33.06 20.67
CA GLU A 39 12.19 -31.60 20.50
C GLU A 39 11.25 -31.15 19.38
N VAL A 40 10.68 -29.93 19.52
CA VAL A 40 9.98 -29.24 18.44
C VAL A 40 10.99 -28.71 17.42
N LYS A 41 10.68 -28.84 16.13
CA LYS A 41 11.52 -28.35 15.01
C LYS A 41 10.64 -27.90 13.87
N PHE A 42 11.03 -26.84 13.19
CA PHE A 42 10.43 -26.47 11.92
C PHE A 42 10.65 -27.59 10.88
N GLN A 43 9.64 -27.82 10.06
CA GLN A 43 9.65 -28.75 8.93
C GLN A 43 9.74 -28.03 7.58
N ASN A 44 9.77 -26.70 7.59
CA ASN A 44 9.87 -25.86 6.41
C ASN A 44 11.27 -25.91 5.80
N GLU A 45 11.31 -25.83 4.47
CA GLU A 45 12.46 -25.30 3.74
C GLU A 45 12.17 -23.80 3.48
N PHE A 46 12.83 -22.93 4.25
CA PHE A 46 12.65 -21.48 4.13
C PHE A 46 13.23 -20.97 2.81
N LEU A 47 12.57 -19.99 2.21
CA LEU A 47 13.11 -19.33 1.02
C LEU A 47 14.41 -18.57 1.37
N PRO A 48 15.35 -18.47 0.42
CA PRO A 48 16.57 -17.68 0.60
C PRO A 48 16.26 -16.21 0.93
N VAL A 49 15.21 -15.64 0.30
CA VAL A 49 14.70 -14.29 0.49
C VAL A 49 13.20 -14.26 0.21
N TYR A 50 12.45 -13.60 1.07
CA TYR A 50 11.03 -13.28 0.89
C TYR A 50 10.92 -11.86 0.33
N LYS A 51 10.56 -11.74 -0.95
CA LYS A 51 10.32 -10.45 -1.58
C LYS A 51 8.91 -9.97 -1.24
N LEU A 52 8.83 -8.81 -0.60
CA LEU A 52 7.59 -8.26 -0.05
C LEU A 52 7.19 -7.01 -0.82
N SER A 53 5.88 -6.84 -1.02
CA SER A 53 5.30 -5.62 -1.58
C SER A 53 3.97 -5.33 -0.89
N SER A 54 3.69 -4.07 -0.65
CA SER A 54 2.42 -3.57 -0.12
C SER A 54 1.22 -4.03 -0.98
N ALA A 55 1.40 -4.14 -2.29
CA ALA A 55 0.38 -4.64 -3.22
C ALA A 55 -0.03 -6.11 -2.95
N THR A 56 0.79 -6.89 -2.26
CA THR A 56 0.54 -8.31 -1.95
C THR A 56 0.33 -8.55 -0.45
N ALA A 57 0.06 -7.52 0.34
CA ALA A 57 -0.03 -7.58 1.80
C ALA A 57 -0.99 -8.66 2.34
N SER A 58 -2.08 -8.95 1.65
CA SER A 58 -3.05 -9.97 2.04
C SER A 58 -2.60 -11.42 1.80
N ASN A 59 -1.51 -11.63 1.06
CA ASN A 59 -1.02 -12.96 0.73
C ASN A 59 -0.28 -13.59 1.92
N VAL A 60 -0.24 -14.92 1.97
CA VAL A 60 0.60 -15.66 2.90
C VAL A 60 2.04 -15.64 2.35
N ALA A 61 2.98 -15.10 3.15
CA ALA A 61 4.40 -15.11 2.82
C ALA A 61 5.00 -16.50 3.10
N GLU A 62 4.69 -17.09 4.25
CA GLU A 62 5.16 -18.41 4.63
C GLU A 62 4.12 -19.10 5.53
N ARG A 63 3.99 -20.40 5.39
CA ARG A 63 3.26 -21.23 6.35
C ARG A 63 4.25 -21.98 7.22
N LEU A 64 4.53 -21.45 8.40
CA LEU A 64 5.39 -22.09 9.38
C LEU A 64 4.74 -23.39 9.85
N VAL A 65 5.46 -24.50 9.73
CA VAL A 65 4.98 -25.84 10.15
C VAL A 65 6.07 -26.50 10.98
N TRP A 66 5.66 -27.19 12.05
CA TRP A 66 6.59 -27.90 12.93
C TRP A 66 6.07 -29.28 13.32
N ASN A 67 6.96 -30.14 13.80
CA ASN A 67 6.56 -31.42 14.34
C ASN A 67 5.95 -31.29 15.73
N GLU A 68 5.11 -32.25 16.08
CA GLU A 68 4.66 -32.41 17.45
C GLU A 68 5.83 -32.94 18.31
N PRO A 69 6.17 -32.28 19.43
CA PRO A 69 7.13 -32.78 20.39
C PRO A 69 6.56 -33.96 21.19
N ASP A 70 7.41 -34.71 21.85
CA ASP A 70 7.00 -35.78 22.78
C ASP A 70 7.52 -35.42 24.18
N PHE A 71 6.58 -35.34 25.14
CA PHE A 71 6.88 -35.04 26.52
C PHE A 71 6.80 -36.29 27.41
N GLY A 72 6.70 -37.52 26.86
CA GLY A 72 6.62 -38.74 27.59
C GLY A 72 5.37 -38.89 28.46
N ALA A 73 4.42 -37.99 28.35
CA ALA A 73 3.18 -37.95 29.10
C ALA A 73 2.01 -37.45 28.21
N PRO A 74 0.79 -38.01 28.36
CA PRO A 74 -0.37 -37.50 27.68
C PRO A 74 -0.71 -36.08 28.18
N ALA A 75 -0.43 -35.05 27.36
CA ALA A 75 -0.75 -33.68 27.69
C ALA A 75 -1.22 -32.93 26.44
N THR A 76 -2.08 -31.95 26.64
CA THR A 76 -2.35 -30.97 25.58
C THR A 76 -1.09 -30.15 25.33
N ILE A 77 -0.72 -29.98 24.08
CA ILE A 77 0.46 -29.20 23.73
C ILE A 77 0.03 -27.83 23.24
N THR A 78 0.62 -26.80 23.82
CA THR A 78 0.46 -25.41 23.40
C THR A 78 1.73 -24.92 22.78
N TYR A 79 1.63 -24.16 21.69
CA TYR A 79 2.76 -23.61 20.97
C TYR A 79 2.75 -22.08 20.99
N VAL A 80 3.93 -21.48 20.95
CA VAL A 80 4.12 -20.05 20.71
C VAL A 80 5.20 -19.90 19.66
N VAL A 81 4.89 -19.15 18.61
CA VAL A 81 5.86 -18.73 17.59
C VAL A 81 6.28 -17.31 17.89
N GLU A 82 7.58 -17.07 17.90
CA GLU A 82 8.16 -15.74 18.06
C GLU A 82 9.03 -15.42 16.86
N ILE A 83 8.92 -14.18 16.36
CA ILE A 83 9.80 -13.60 15.35
C ILE A 83 10.56 -12.46 16.01
N SER A 84 11.86 -12.48 15.85
CA SER A 84 12.78 -11.51 16.46
C SER A 84 13.65 -10.84 15.39
N THR A 85 14.01 -9.60 15.64
CA THR A 85 14.99 -8.85 14.84
C THR A 85 16.44 -9.15 15.26
N SER A 86 16.63 -9.95 16.31
CA SER A 86 17.95 -10.35 16.80
C SER A 86 18.05 -11.88 16.99
N SER A 87 19.20 -12.45 16.65
CA SER A 87 19.43 -13.90 16.71
C SER A 87 19.36 -14.49 18.11
N ASN A 88 19.54 -13.68 19.15
CA ASN A 88 19.42 -14.08 20.55
C ASN A 88 18.02 -13.92 21.14
N PHE A 89 17.03 -13.50 20.30
CA PHE A 89 15.64 -13.22 20.71
C PHE A 89 15.51 -12.17 21.84
N GLY A 90 16.46 -11.25 21.92
CA GLY A 90 16.40 -10.10 22.83
C GLY A 90 15.43 -9.01 22.39
N SER A 91 14.96 -9.04 21.14
CA SER A 91 14.05 -8.07 20.54
C SER A 91 12.97 -8.80 19.74
N ILE A 92 11.87 -9.17 20.43
CA ILE A 92 10.74 -9.85 19.81
C ILE A 92 9.91 -8.82 19.05
N ALA A 93 9.78 -9.01 17.74
CA ALA A 93 8.99 -8.17 16.86
C ALA A 93 7.54 -8.68 16.73
N MET A 94 7.34 -10.00 16.82
CA MET A 94 6.03 -10.63 16.74
C MET A 94 5.96 -11.85 17.65
N SER A 95 4.81 -12.06 18.32
CA SER A 95 4.48 -13.28 19.03
C SER A 95 3.07 -13.73 18.63
N SER A 96 2.92 -15.01 18.32
CA SER A 96 1.64 -15.57 17.92
C SER A 96 0.60 -15.66 19.05
N GLY A 97 1.03 -15.55 20.32
CA GLY A 97 0.24 -16.05 21.44
C GLY A 97 0.10 -17.57 21.41
N ASP A 98 -0.80 -18.10 22.23
CA ASP A 98 -1.03 -19.54 22.40
C ASP A 98 -1.71 -20.15 21.16
N LEU A 99 -1.09 -21.17 20.58
CA LEU A 99 -1.60 -21.94 19.45
C LEU A 99 -1.85 -23.39 19.88
N SER A 100 -2.92 -23.99 19.38
CA SER A 100 -3.24 -25.43 19.54
C SER A 100 -2.89 -26.24 18.29
N SER A 101 -2.54 -25.58 17.17
CA SER A 101 -2.15 -26.20 15.92
C SER A 101 -0.63 -26.17 15.74
N ASN A 102 -0.10 -27.12 14.99
CA ASN A 102 1.33 -27.22 14.68
C ASN A 102 1.71 -26.42 13.41
N HIS A 103 1.00 -25.35 13.12
CA HIS A 103 1.28 -24.45 12.01
C HIS A 103 0.79 -23.03 12.29
N LEU A 104 1.41 -22.06 11.63
CA LEU A 104 1.04 -20.66 11.63
C LEU A 104 1.21 -20.09 10.20
N ALA A 105 0.20 -19.42 9.66
CA ALA A 105 0.34 -18.65 8.45
C ALA A 105 0.91 -17.27 8.80
N LEU A 106 2.07 -16.96 8.25
CA LEU A 106 2.72 -15.66 8.33
C LEU A 106 2.38 -14.88 7.08
N SER A 107 1.65 -13.78 7.17
CA SER A 107 1.27 -12.98 6.02
C SER A 107 2.37 -12.02 5.59
N VAL A 108 2.29 -11.55 4.34
CA VAL A 108 3.14 -10.44 3.85
C VAL A 108 2.94 -9.20 4.72
N LYS A 109 1.69 -8.92 5.13
CA LYS A 109 1.37 -7.80 6.03
C LYS A 109 2.11 -7.86 7.37
N ASP A 110 2.21 -9.06 7.96
CA ASP A 110 2.91 -9.22 9.23
C ASP A 110 4.41 -8.89 9.09
N LEU A 111 5.03 -9.34 7.99
CA LEU A 111 6.43 -9.05 7.68
C LEU A 111 6.66 -7.58 7.32
N LEU A 112 5.73 -6.94 6.58
CA LEU A 112 5.79 -5.50 6.29
C LEU A 112 5.69 -4.65 7.56
N GLY A 113 4.83 -5.01 8.52
CA GLY A 113 4.75 -4.31 9.81
C GLY A 113 6.05 -4.41 10.62
N ILE A 114 6.77 -5.53 10.52
CA ILE A 114 8.10 -5.66 11.14
C ILE A 114 9.12 -4.81 10.38
N ALA A 115 9.09 -4.81 9.04
CA ALA A 115 9.96 -4.01 8.20
C ALA A 115 9.83 -2.51 8.50
N GLU A 116 8.60 -2.00 8.63
CA GLU A 116 8.31 -0.61 9.01
C GLU A 116 8.91 -0.26 10.38
N THR A 117 8.77 -1.16 11.37
CA THR A 117 9.35 -0.96 12.71
C THR A 117 10.89 -0.90 12.68
N LEU A 118 11.51 -1.55 11.70
CA LEU A 118 12.96 -1.52 11.46
C LEU A 118 13.41 -0.29 10.65
N GLY A 119 12.47 0.51 10.13
CA GLY A 119 12.77 1.65 9.27
C GLY A 119 13.17 1.25 7.86
N LEU A 120 12.77 0.04 7.41
CA LEU A 120 12.92 -0.36 6.02
C LEU A 120 11.85 0.32 5.18
N ASP A 121 12.19 0.70 3.96
CA ASP A 121 11.24 1.28 3.01
C ASP A 121 11.38 0.68 1.60
N GLU A 122 10.39 0.98 0.75
CA GLU A 122 10.33 0.55 -0.65
C GLU A 122 10.94 1.60 -1.60
N ASP A 123 11.53 2.68 -1.07
CA ASP A 123 12.10 3.78 -1.87
C ASP A 123 13.56 3.48 -2.25
N GLY A 124 13.78 3.08 -3.50
CA GLY A 124 15.13 2.81 -4.02
C GLY A 124 16.06 4.02 -4.06
N SER A 125 15.58 5.24 -3.82
CA SER A 125 16.40 6.45 -3.72
C SER A 125 17.00 6.67 -2.34
N THR A 126 16.46 6.01 -1.31
CA THR A 126 16.94 6.09 0.07
C THR A 126 17.92 4.96 0.40
N THR A 127 18.85 5.23 1.31
CA THR A 127 19.87 4.26 1.74
C THR A 127 20.17 4.43 3.22
N ASN A 128 20.74 3.38 3.81
CA ASN A 128 21.36 3.47 5.13
C ASN A 128 22.50 4.52 5.16
N ALA A 129 22.91 4.94 6.35
CA ALA A 129 23.98 5.91 6.53
C ALA A 129 25.35 5.49 5.91
N ASP A 130 25.53 4.21 5.64
CA ASP A 130 26.72 3.65 4.98
C ASP A 130 26.57 3.51 3.46
N GLY A 131 25.42 3.93 2.90
CA GLY A 131 25.12 3.85 1.48
C GLY A 131 24.60 2.48 1.03
N SER A 132 24.36 1.53 1.92
CA SER A 132 23.72 0.25 1.59
C SER A 132 22.22 0.42 1.42
N PRO A 133 21.55 -0.43 0.61
CA PRO A 133 20.07 -0.42 0.53
C PRO A 133 19.45 -0.61 1.91
N ASN A 134 18.36 0.13 2.18
CA ASN A 134 17.61 0.08 3.44
C ASN A 134 16.30 -0.73 3.30
N ASN A 135 16.18 -1.56 2.29
CA ASN A 135 14.99 -2.35 1.98
C ASN A 135 15.05 -3.81 2.44
N ALA A 136 16.10 -4.25 3.13
CA ALA A 136 16.30 -5.64 3.49
C ALA A 136 16.68 -5.85 4.96
N ALA A 137 16.18 -6.94 5.54
CA ALA A 137 16.56 -7.36 6.89
C ALA A 137 16.55 -8.88 7.06
N THR A 138 17.26 -9.32 8.11
CA THR A 138 17.23 -10.71 8.56
C THR A 138 16.42 -10.81 9.84
N LEU A 139 15.39 -11.64 9.83
CA LEU A 139 14.55 -11.98 10.98
C LEU A 139 14.86 -13.41 11.44
N TYR A 140 14.54 -13.69 12.68
CA TYR A 140 14.77 -14.99 13.30
C TYR A 140 13.44 -15.51 13.87
N ALA A 141 13.04 -16.72 13.48
CA ALA A 141 11.84 -17.35 13.98
C ALA A 141 12.18 -18.55 14.87
N ARG A 142 11.43 -18.72 15.96
CA ARG A 142 11.46 -19.94 16.77
C ARG A 142 10.06 -20.34 17.17
N VAL A 143 9.85 -21.60 17.44
CA VAL A 143 8.63 -22.13 18.04
C VAL A 143 8.98 -22.77 19.36
N SER A 144 8.22 -22.43 20.41
CA SER A 144 8.27 -23.06 21.71
C SER A 144 7.01 -23.88 21.91
N ALA A 145 7.16 -25.09 22.44
CA ALA A 145 6.06 -25.99 22.76
C ALA A 145 6.06 -26.29 24.26
N TYR A 146 4.87 -26.37 24.85
CA TYR A 146 4.65 -26.53 26.28
C TYR A 146 3.67 -27.67 26.52
N ALA A 147 3.98 -28.55 27.47
CA ALA A 147 3.00 -29.50 27.96
C ALA A 147 1.99 -28.77 28.87
N GLY A 148 0.75 -28.62 28.41
CA GLY A 148 -0.28 -27.78 29.04
C GLY A 148 -0.33 -26.38 28.49
N THR A 149 -0.50 -25.36 29.34
CA THR A 149 -0.61 -23.96 28.95
C THR A 149 0.71 -23.23 29.13
N THR A 150 0.94 -22.15 28.34
CA THR A 150 2.12 -21.29 28.46
C THR A 150 2.09 -20.40 29.70
N SER A 151 1.00 -20.42 30.47
CA SER A 151 0.76 -19.45 31.54
C SER A 151 1.96 -19.34 32.48
N THR A 152 2.55 -18.22 32.37
CA THR A 152 3.41 -17.51 33.34
C THR A 152 3.99 -18.34 34.47
N GLY A 153 5.23 -18.73 34.31
CA GLY A 153 6.16 -18.83 35.43
C GLY A 153 6.50 -20.20 35.92
N ALA A 154 5.89 -21.28 35.48
CA ALA A 154 6.23 -22.60 36.01
C ALA A 154 5.78 -23.79 35.13
N ASN A 155 5.93 -23.70 33.81
CA ASN A 155 5.81 -24.94 33.04
C ASN A 155 7.23 -25.48 32.78
N PRO A 156 7.74 -26.42 33.61
CA PRO A 156 9.10 -26.95 33.47
C PRO A 156 9.26 -27.85 32.23
N SER A 157 8.12 -28.25 31.63
CA SER A 157 8.11 -29.14 30.47
C SER A 157 7.86 -28.33 29.21
N SER A 158 8.93 -27.75 28.66
CA SER A 158 8.92 -27.02 27.41
C SER A 158 10.11 -27.41 26.54
N THR A 159 9.95 -27.22 25.24
CA THR A 159 11.02 -27.37 24.25
C THR A 159 10.93 -26.24 23.25
N THR A 160 12.07 -25.73 22.83
CA THR A 160 12.15 -24.64 21.86
C THR A 160 12.98 -25.09 20.66
N SER A 161 12.52 -24.77 19.45
CA SER A 161 13.22 -25.10 18.22
C SER A 161 14.55 -24.35 18.11
N LYS A 162 15.42 -24.84 17.25
CA LYS A 162 16.49 -24.01 16.72
C LYS A 162 15.88 -22.82 15.97
N SER A 163 16.59 -21.71 15.99
CA SER A 163 16.23 -20.52 15.22
C SER A 163 16.26 -20.82 13.73
N ALA A 164 15.20 -20.42 13.03
CA ALA A 164 15.16 -20.34 11.58
C ALA A 164 15.40 -18.89 11.15
N THR A 165 16.01 -18.70 10.00
CA THR A 165 16.28 -17.39 9.41
C THR A 165 15.24 -17.07 8.37
N ILE A 166 14.67 -15.87 8.41
CA ILE A 166 13.72 -15.32 7.43
C ILE A 166 14.33 -14.02 6.90
N ASN A 167 14.93 -14.08 5.71
CA ASN A 167 15.44 -12.88 5.06
C ASN A 167 14.30 -12.23 4.29
N ILE A 168 14.04 -10.97 4.59
CA ILE A 168 13.03 -10.16 3.90
C ILE A 168 13.72 -9.09 3.05
N GLU A 169 13.13 -8.79 1.91
CA GLU A 169 13.53 -7.72 1.01
C GLU A 169 12.26 -7.06 0.49
N LEU A 170 12.09 -5.77 0.78
CA LEU A 170 11.03 -4.98 0.19
C LEU A 170 11.34 -4.79 -1.29
N LEU A 171 10.35 -5.00 -2.15
CA LEU A 171 10.51 -4.66 -3.56
C LEU A 171 10.58 -3.14 -3.65
N GLU A 172 11.74 -2.65 -4.04
CA GLU A 172 11.89 -1.23 -4.33
C GLU A 172 10.93 -0.87 -5.46
N THR A 173 10.05 0.06 -5.18
CA THR A 173 9.44 0.85 -6.23
C THR A 173 10.53 1.77 -6.76
N ALA A 174 10.60 1.96 -8.08
CA ALA A 174 11.45 3.01 -8.64
C ALA A 174 11.18 4.26 -7.81
N GLY A 175 12.25 4.81 -7.21
CA GLY A 175 12.14 5.84 -6.18
C GLY A 175 11.11 6.86 -6.56
N CYS A 176 10.21 7.14 -5.63
CA CYS A 176 9.09 8.02 -5.86
C CYS A 176 9.62 9.37 -6.36
N GLN A 177 9.35 9.68 -7.60
CA GLN A 177 9.75 10.96 -8.20
C GLN A 177 8.55 11.90 -8.18
N GLU A 178 8.71 13.06 -7.53
CA GLU A 178 7.71 14.11 -7.65
C GLU A 178 7.53 14.51 -9.12
N PRO A 179 6.30 14.65 -9.61
CA PRO A 179 6.06 15.04 -11.00
C PRO A 179 6.67 16.40 -11.30
N VAL A 180 7.42 16.48 -12.38
CA VAL A 180 8.02 17.74 -12.86
C VAL A 180 7.44 18.08 -14.22
N LEU A 181 6.97 19.33 -14.38
CA LEU A 181 6.46 19.80 -15.67
C LEU A 181 7.51 19.59 -16.75
N SER A 182 7.16 18.85 -17.79
CA SER A 182 8.03 18.60 -18.93
C SER A 182 7.74 19.57 -20.08
N THR A 183 8.46 19.40 -21.17
CA THR A 183 8.21 20.14 -22.42
C THR A 183 7.42 19.30 -23.43
N TRP A 184 7.04 18.08 -23.08
CA TRP A 184 6.13 17.26 -23.87
C TRP A 184 4.68 17.61 -23.58
N GLY A 185 3.85 17.60 -24.62
CA GLY A 185 2.44 17.90 -24.51
C GLY A 185 1.57 17.16 -25.53
N LEU A 186 0.27 17.11 -25.23
CA LEU A 186 -0.76 16.56 -26.11
C LEU A 186 -1.32 17.67 -27.00
N VAL A 187 -1.39 17.42 -28.30
CA VAL A 187 -1.92 18.32 -29.31
C VAL A 187 -2.82 17.56 -30.28
N GLY A 188 -3.88 18.16 -30.75
CA GLY A 188 -4.75 17.50 -31.72
C GLY A 188 -6.18 18.04 -31.75
N SER A 189 -6.99 17.55 -32.68
CA SER A 189 -8.41 17.89 -32.73
C SER A 189 -9.18 17.43 -31.49
N ALA A 190 -8.73 16.34 -30.88
CA ALA A 190 -9.26 15.85 -29.61
C ALA A 190 -8.81 16.68 -28.37
N VAL A 191 -7.82 17.56 -28.54
CA VAL A 191 -7.19 18.30 -27.43
C VAL A 191 -7.47 19.79 -27.54
N ASN A 192 -6.94 20.44 -28.56
CA ASN A 192 -6.82 21.90 -28.63
C ASN A 192 -6.90 22.45 -30.06
N GLY A 193 -7.49 21.72 -31.00
CA GLY A 193 -7.59 22.13 -32.40
C GLY A 193 -6.23 22.31 -33.05
N TRP A 194 -5.29 21.39 -32.78
CA TRP A 194 -3.90 21.44 -33.31
C TRP A 194 -3.08 22.66 -32.85
N GLY A 195 -3.32 23.07 -31.58
CA GLY A 195 -2.60 24.18 -30.96
C GLY A 195 -3.30 25.52 -31.06
N GLY A 196 -4.51 25.57 -31.60
CA GLY A 196 -5.30 26.80 -31.71
C GLY A 196 -6.05 27.22 -30.46
N ILE A 197 -6.17 26.35 -29.48
CA ILE A 197 -6.96 26.56 -28.27
C ILE A 197 -6.05 26.33 -27.05
N SER A 198 -5.96 27.32 -26.13
CA SER A 198 -5.15 27.23 -24.93
C SER A 198 -5.78 26.27 -23.89
N ARG A 199 -4.98 25.42 -23.30
CA ARG A 199 -5.35 24.50 -22.21
C ARG A 199 -4.91 24.95 -20.83
N GLY A 200 -4.48 26.21 -20.72
CA GLY A 200 -4.17 26.84 -19.45
C GLY A 200 -2.70 26.80 -19.05
N PHE A 201 -1.83 26.16 -19.81
CA PHE A 201 -0.39 26.17 -19.55
C PHE A 201 0.30 27.38 -20.17
N ALA A 202 1.39 27.84 -19.57
CA ALA A 202 2.09 29.04 -19.99
C ALA A 202 3.07 28.78 -21.13
N ALA A 203 3.63 27.58 -21.22
CA ALA A 203 4.65 27.22 -22.19
C ALA A 203 4.06 27.01 -23.60
N SER A 204 2.86 26.38 -23.67
CA SER A 204 2.18 26.13 -24.93
C SER A 204 0.64 26.13 -24.77
N ASN A 205 -0.05 25.97 -25.90
CA ASN A 205 -1.50 25.76 -25.89
C ASN A 205 -1.90 24.27 -25.65
N ASP A 206 -0.92 23.41 -25.50
CA ASP A 206 -1.12 21.97 -25.36
C ASP A 206 -1.54 21.60 -23.95
N ILE A 207 -1.95 20.35 -23.74
CA ILE A 207 -1.99 19.76 -22.40
C ILE A 207 -0.57 19.29 -22.10
N GLU A 208 0.14 20.02 -21.26
CA GLU A 208 1.50 19.67 -20.86
C GLU A 208 1.52 18.40 -20.03
N MET A 209 2.57 17.58 -20.23
CA MET A 209 2.79 16.35 -19.50
C MET A 209 3.83 16.55 -18.40
N PHE A 210 3.76 15.72 -17.38
CA PHE A 210 4.69 15.72 -16.25
C PHE A 210 5.63 14.53 -16.37
N GLU A 211 6.91 14.74 -16.20
CA GLU A 211 7.87 13.66 -16.02
C GLU A 211 7.68 13.06 -14.62
N VAL A 212 7.38 11.77 -14.58
CA VAL A 212 7.08 11.00 -13.37
C VAL A 212 8.09 9.87 -13.12
N GLY A 213 9.07 9.76 -13.99
CA GLY A 213 10.17 8.81 -13.98
C GLY A 213 11.06 9.04 -15.19
N ASP A 214 12.19 8.36 -15.26
CA ASP A 214 13.16 8.49 -16.37
C ASP A 214 12.49 8.26 -17.73
N ASN A 215 12.35 9.32 -18.54
CA ASN A 215 11.68 9.28 -19.84
C ASN A 215 10.22 8.83 -19.81
N LEU A 216 9.57 8.87 -18.64
CA LEU A 216 8.18 8.52 -18.45
C LEU A 216 7.36 9.77 -18.13
N TYR A 217 6.36 10.05 -18.96
CA TYR A 217 5.56 11.28 -18.88
C TYR A 217 4.09 10.96 -18.76
N GLN A 218 3.36 11.70 -17.92
CA GLN A 218 1.94 11.52 -17.70
C GLN A 218 1.19 12.85 -17.67
N ALA A 219 -0.09 12.79 -18.10
CA ALA A 219 -1.04 13.87 -17.92
C ALA A 219 -2.46 13.31 -17.77
N TYR A 220 -3.27 13.91 -16.91
CA TYR A 220 -4.71 13.76 -17.00
C TYR A 220 -5.24 14.69 -18.09
N ALA A 221 -5.97 14.13 -19.04
CA ALA A 221 -6.53 14.85 -20.17
C ALA A 221 -8.00 14.51 -20.38
N THR A 222 -8.87 15.51 -20.47
CA THR A 222 -10.21 15.32 -21.03
C THR A 222 -10.10 15.52 -22.53
N LEU A 223 -10.28 14.42 -23.28
CA LEU A 223 -10.23 14.41 -24.75
C LEU A 223 -11.65 14.52 -25.32
N LEU A 224 -11.75 15.05 -26.52
CA LEU A 224 -12.93 15.03 -27.39
C LEU A 224 -12.81 13.88 -28.40
N ASP A 225 -13.90 13.55 -29.11
CA ASP A 225 -13.81 12.68 -30.29
C ASP A 225 -12.92 13.33 -31.34
N GLY A 226 -11.87 12.63 -31.78
CA GLY A 226 -10.93 13.16 -32.72
C GLY A 226 -9.59 12.42 -32.72
N GLU A 227 -8.52 13.18 -32.87
CA GLU A 227 -7.15 12.66 -32.96
C GLU A 227 -6.19 13.51 -32.15
N PHE A 228 -5.10 12.90 -31.70
CA PHE A 228 -4.01 13.63 -31.04
C PHE A 228 -2.63 13.09 -31.44
N LYS A 229 -1.61 13.82 -31.08
CA LYS A 229 -0.19 13.45 -31.14
C LYS A 229 0.50 13.97 -29.89
N PHE A 230 1.69 13.47 -29.64
CA PHE A 230 2.61 14.07 -28.69
C PHE A 230 3.53 15.02 -29.45
N ARG A 231 3.86 16.17 -28.86
CA ARG A 231 4.90 17.06 -29.37
C ARG A 231 5.67 17.72 -28.24
N LYS A 232 6.89 18.16 -28.58
CA LYS A 232 7.79 18.80 -27.64
C LYS A 232 7.82 20.31 -27.85
N ASP A 233 7.97 21.08 -26.77
CA ASP A 233 8.10 22.53 -26.78
C ASP A 233 6.97 23.27 -27.51
N GLY A 234 5.78 22.69 -27.60
CA GLY A 234 4.64 23.24 -28.33
C GLY A 234 4.89 23.39 -29.86
N GLY A 235 5.96 22.81 -30.36
CA GLY A 235 6.42 22.91 -31.77
C GLY A 235 6.26 21.59 -32.55
N TRP A 236 6.54 21.62 -33.84
CA TRP A 236 6.47 20.45 -34.73
C TRP A 236 7.87 19.93 -35.13
N ALA A 237 8.93 20.35 -34.43
CA ALA A 237 10.28 19.84 -34.69
C ALA A 237 10.49 18.43 -34.16
N GLU A 238 9.87 18.14 -33.03
CA GLU A 238 9.81 16.79 -32.41
C GLU A 238 8.36 16.48 -32.13
N ASP A 239 7.79 15.54 -32.87
CA ASP A 239 6.45 15.03 -32.66
C ASP A 239 6.40 13.50 -32.80
N LEU A 240 5.50 12.85 -32.08
CA LEU A 240 5.34 11.41 -32.07
C LEU A 240 3.89 11.06 -32.37
N GLY A 241 3.70 10.02 -33.16
CA GLY A 241 2.41 9.42 -33.47
C GLY A 241 2.55 7.93 -33.68
N ASP A 242 1.48 7.25 -34.01
CA ASP A 242 1.43 5.78 -34.13
C ASP A 242 1.00 5.39 -35.55
N ASN A 243 1.94 4.86 -36.34
CA ASN A 243 1.68 4.48 -37.74
C ASN A 243 0.85 3.20 -37.88
N GLY A 244 0.82 2.36 -36.87
CA GLY A 244 0.18 1.04 -36.90
C GLY A 244 -1.10 0.94 -36.10
N ALA A 245 -1.40 1.93 -35.26
CA ALA A 245 -2.35 1.83 -34.18
C ALA A 245 -2.06 0.61 -33.28
N ASP A 246 -0.78 0.35 -33.05
CA ASP A 246 -0.28 -0.81 -32.33
C ASP A 246 0.32 -0.46 -30.96
N GLY A 247 0.30 0.82 -30.60
CA GLY A 247 0.80 1.35 -29.31
C GLY A 247 2.28 1.73 -29.34
N SER A 248 2.97 1.56 -30.48
CA SER A 248 4.33 2.03 -30.66
C SER A 248 4.36 3.43 -31.29
N LEU A 249 5.39 4.22 -30.96
CA LEU A 249 5.50 5.62 -31.40
C LEU A 249 6.63 5.81 -32.40
N GLU A 250 6.34 6.55 -33.46
CA GLU A 250 7.34 6.99 -34.44
C GLU A 250 7.40 8.51 -34.52
N GLY A 251 8.61 9.01 -34.78
CA GLY A 251 8.85 10.43 -35.09
C GLY A 251 8.10 10.85 -36.36
N GLY A 252 7.22 11.84 -36.25
CA GLY A 252 6.35 12.26 -37.34
C GLY A 252 5.25 11.24 -37.70
N GLY A 253 4.99 10.22 -36.85
CA GLY A 253 4.01 9.15 -37.08
C GLY A 253 2.59 9.64 -37.29
N ALA A 254 1.66 8.71 -37.59
CA ALA A 254 0.24 9.02 -37.82
C ALA A 254 -0.45 9.55 -36.55
N ASN A 255 -1.56 10.26 -36.75
CA ASN A 255 -2.36 10.73 -35.62
C ASN A 255 -3.00 9.55 -34.86
N ILE A 256 -3.07 9.68 -33.56
CA ILE A 256 -3.66 8.68 -32.64
C ILE A 256 -5.14 9.02 -32.47
N ALA A 257 -6.01 8.06 -32.73
CA ALA A 257 -7.46 8.24 -32.57
C ALA A 257 -7.85 8.33 -31.09
N ALA A 258 -8.76 9.23 -30.76
CA ALA A 258 -9.30 9.41 -29.42
C ALA A 258 -10.83 9.43 -29.42
N SER A 259 -11.43 8.90 -28.36
CA SER A 259 -12.84 9.07 -28.05
C SER A 259 -13.03 10.08 -26.92
N ALA A 260 -14.18 10.73 -26.88
CA ALA A 260 -14.49 11.65 -25.78
C ALA A 260 -14.46 10.97 -24.42
N GLY A 261 -13.77 11.59 -23.45
CA GLY A 261 -13.62 11.05 -22.08
C GLY A 261 -12.44 11.66 -21.37
N THR A 262 -12.29 11.30 -20.09
CA THR A 262 -11.11 11.70 -19.30
C THR A 262 -10.18 10.52 -19.13
N TYR A 263 -8.91 10.75 -19.36
CA TYR A 263 -7.88 9.73 -19.44
C TYR A 263 -6.61 10.13 -18.68
N LEU A 264 -5.96 9.12 -18.11
CA LEU A 264 -4.54 9.21 -17.81
C LEU A 264 -3.79 8.80 -19.08
N VAL A 265 -3.10 9.75 -19.68
CA VAL A 265 -2.26 9.50 -20.86
C VAL A 265 -0.82 9.38 -20.40
N THR A 266 -0.18 8.28 -20.79
CA THR A 266 1.23 8.00 -20.49
C THR A 266 2.03 7.95 -21.77
N LEU A 267 3.19 8.60 -21.79
CA LEU A 267 4.20 8.56 -22.85
C LEU A 267 5.47 7.97 -22.25
N ASP A 268 5.95 6.85 -22.79
CA ASP A 268 7.19 6.19 -22.40
C ASP A 268 8.20 6.27 -23.55
N LEU A 269 9.19 7.14 -23.40
CA LEU A 269 10.23 7.31 -24.41
C LEU A 269 11.36 6.27 -24.30
N SER A 270 11.43 5.52 -23.21
CA SER A 270 12.40 4.43 -23.07
C SER A 270 12.01 3.25 -23.96
N GLU A 271 10.71 2.96 -24.03
CA GLU A 271 10.14 1.87 -24.82
C GLU A 271 9.54 2.38 -26.15
N ASN A 272 9.45 3.69 -26.35
CA ASN A 272 8.75 4.34 -27.48
C ASN A 272 7.29 3.88 -27.58
N THR A 273 6.58 3.89 -26.47
CA THR A 273 5.18 3.48 -26.37
C THR A 273 4.32 4.53 -25.69
N TYR A 274 3.02 4.35 -25.76
CA TYR A 274 2.05 5.15 -25.02
C TYR A 274 0.89 4.31 -24.52
N SER A 275 0.16 4.85 -23.54
CA SER A 275 -1.12 4.32 -23.14
C SER A 275 -2.15 5.41 -22.86
N VAL A 276 -3.42 5.07 -23.07
CA VAL A 276 -4.59 5.94 -22.82
C VAL A 276 -5.55 5.19 -21.92
N GLY A 277 -5.41 5.37 -20.62
CA GLY A 277 -6.21 4.71 -19.60
C GLY A 277 -7.41 5.57 -19.19
N ALA A 278 -8.64 5.07 -19.35
CA ALA A 278 -9.83 5.78 -18.92
C ALA A 278 -9.85 5.97 -17.39
N VAL A 279 -10.18 7.16 -16.92
CA VAL A 279 -10.31 7.51 -15.50
C VAL A 279 -11.71 8.07 -15.28
N THR A 280 -12.37 7.61 -14.24
CA THR A 280 -13.79 7.91 -14.02
C THR A 280 -14.09 8.71 -12.76
N THR A 281 -13.16 8.82 -11.83
CA THR A 281 -13.39 9.45 -10.51
C THR A 281 -12.12 10.08 -9.95
N ASP A 282 -12.33 11.03 -9.02
CA ASP A 282 -11.30 11.62 -8.16
C ASP A 282 -10.24 12.47 -8.91
N ILE A 283 -10.60 13.04 -10.05
CA ILE A 283 -9.70 13.86 -10.85
C ILE A 283 -9.89 15.33 -10.47
N TRP A 284 -8.92 15.90 -9.78
CA TRP A 284 -8.94 17.30 -9.41
C TRP A 284 -8.55 18.22 -10.58
N GLY A 285 -9.19 19.37 -10.64
CA GLY A 285 -8.89 20.41 -11.61
C GLY A 285 -9.13 21.81 -11.06
N ILE A 286 -8.62 22.83 -11.75
CA ILE A 286 -8.91 24.23 -11.47
C ILE A 286 -9.93 24.79 -12.45
N VAL A 287 -10.83 25.60 -11.92
CA VAL A 287 -11.90 26.30 -12.64
C VAL A 287 -12.05 27.72 -12.11
N GLY A 288 -12.51 28.62 -12.92
CA GLY A 288 -12.83 29.99 -12.46
C GLY A 288 -12.61 31.05 -13.53
N SER A 289 -12.90 32.31 -13.16
CA SER A 289 -12.62 33.46 -14.02
C SER A 289 -11.11 33.78 -14.11
N GLY A 290 -10.31 33.25 -13.19
CA GLY A 290 -8.86 33.41 -13.19
C GLY A 290 -8.12 32.44 -14.12
N VAL A 291 -8.77 31.40 -14.67
CA VAL A 291 -8.12 30.48 -15.60
C VAL A 291 -8.02 31.06 -17.00
N THR A 292 -7.09 30.54 -17.81
CA THR A 292 -6.88 30.99 -19.20
C THR A 292 -7.23 29.93 -20.23
N ILE A 293 -7.95 28.87 -19.82
CA ILE A 293 -8.45 27.82 -20.72
C ILE A 293 -9.45 28.43 -21.71
N GLN A 294 -9.26 28.16 -22.97
CA GLN A 294 -10.21 28.57 -24.02
C GLN A 294 -11.28 27.52 -24.26
N LYS A 295 -12.45 27.96 -24.73
CA LYS A 295 -13.56 27.08 -25.10
C LYS A 295 -13.18 26.16 -26.26
N ASP A 296 -13.76 24.97 -26.26
CA ASP A 296 -13.57 23.96 -27.30
C ASP A 296 -14.24 24.33 -28.63
N ASP A 297 -15.03 25.42 -28.68
CA ASP A 297 -15.74 25.89 -29.88
C ASP A 297 -14.86 26.70 -30.87
N GLY A 298 -13.59 26.87 -30.56
CA GLY A 298 -12.65 27.62 -31.39
C GLY A 298 -12.88 29.14 -31.42
N SER A 299 -13.76 29.67 -30.56
CA SER A 299 -14.08 31.12 -30.52
C SER A 299 -12.94 31.97 -29.99
N GLY A 300 -11.93 31.36 -29.34
CA GLY A 300 -10.86 32.05 -28.62
C GLY A 300 -11.34 32.67 -27.30
N SER A 301 -12.60 32.45 -26.91
CA SER A 301 -13.14 32.91 -25.64
C SER A 301 -12.69 32.01 -24.49
N VAL A 302 -12.42 32.58 -23.32
CA VAL A 302 -12.03 31.83 -22.12
C VAL A 302 -13.25 31.10 -21.54
N ALA A 303 -13.05 29.85 -21.16
CA ALA A 303 -14.05 29.02 -20.51
C ALA A 303 -14.06 29.28 -19.01
N GLU A 304 -14.76 30.30 -18.58
CA GLU A 304 -14.91 30.60 -17.15
C GLU A 304 -15.87 29.63 -16.48
N TRP A 305 -15.54 29.20 -15.27
CA TRP A 305 -16.40 28.37 -14.41
C TRP A 305 -16.91 27.08 -15.08
N GLY A 306 -16.06 26.48 -15.96
CA GLY A 306 -16.38 25.25 -16.68
C GLY A 306 -17.28 25.44 -17.91
N GLY A 307 -17.50 26.68 -18.33
CA GLY A 307 -18.40 27.01 -19.43
C GLY A 307 -17.82 26.73 -20.83
N GLY A 308 -17.76 25.46 -21.27
CA GLY A 308 -17.41 25.08 -22.64
C GLY A 308 -16.00 24.53 -22.80
N ALA A 309 -15.29 24.18 -21.73
CA ALA A 309 -14.07 23.38 -21.75
C ALA A 309 -13.92 22.63 -20.41
N ALA A 310 -13.16 21.55 -20.44
CA ALA A 310 -12.73 20.84 -19.24
C ALA A 310 -11.71 21.67 -18.42
N ASP A 311 -11.64 21.39 -17.13
CA ASP A 311 -10.70 22.03 -16.23
C ASP A 311 -9.25 21.64 -16.56
N THR A 312 -8.29 22.47 -16.19
CA THR A 312 -6.88 22.06 -16.19
C THR A 312 -6.67 21.07 -15.03
N LYS A 313 -6.23 19.85 -15.37
CA LYS A 313 -6.17 18.73 -14.44
C LYS A 313 -4.87 18.72 -13.64
N PHE A 314 -4.98 18.43 -12.35
CA PHE A 314 -3.84 18.09 -11.52
C PHE A 314 -3.36 16.67 -11.81
N LEU A 315 -2.08 16.44 -11.58
CA LEU A 315 -1.53 15.09 -11.45
C LEU A 315 -1.37 14.77 -9.95
N PRO A 316 -1.74 13.56 -9.48
CA PRO A 316 -1.44 13.18 -8.12
C PRO A 316 0.07 13.06 -7.93
N ASP A 317 0.56 13.45 -6.76
CA ASP A 317 1.92 13.20 -6.33
C ASP A 317 2.05 11.72 -5.93
N PRO A 318 2.82 10.91 -6.65
CA PRO A 318 2.97 9.50 -6.30
C PRO A 318 3.72 9.27 -4.98
N CYS A 319 4.41 10.31 -4.47
CA CYS A 319 5.20 10.27 -3.25
C CYS A 319 4.37 10.59 -2.00
N ASN A 320 3.29 11.35 -2.16
CA ASN A 320 2.53 11.86 -1.05
C ASN A 320 1.03 11.69 -1.31
N ASP A 321 0.41 10.76 -0.62
CA ASP A 321 -1.02 10.48 -0.75
C ASP A 321 -1.87 11.70 -0.41
N GLY A 322 -2.85 12.00 -1.26
CA GLY A 322 -3.72 13.17 -1.13
C GLY A 322 -3.10 14.50 -1.55
N ILE A 323 -1.89 14.50 -2.08
CA ILE A 323 -1.25 15.67 -2.71
C ILE A 323 -1.46 15.62 -4.23
N PHE A 324 -1.80 16.76 -4.81
CA PHE A 324 -1.99 16.94 -6.25
C PHE A 324 -1.22 18.15 -6.72
N MET A 325 -0.55 18.03 -7.87
CA MET A 325 0.37 19.03 -8.41
C MET A 325 -0.07 19.51 -9.78
N LEU A 326 0.07 20.81 -10.00
CA LEU A 326 -0.17 21.45 -11.29
C LEU A 326 0.87 22.56 -11.46
N GLN A 327 1.75 22.44 -12.42
CA GLN A 327 2.87 23.36 -12.59
C GLN A 327 2.75 24.13 -13.91
N GLY A 328 3.30 25.33 -13.95
CA GLY A 328 3.38 26.14 -15.15
C GLY A 328 2.03 26.66 -15.65
N VAL A 329 1.03 26.78 -14.78
CA VAL A 329 -0.32 27.23 -15.15
C VAL A 329 -0.36 28.73 -15.33
N LYS A 330 -0.96 29.18 -16.41
CA LYS A 330 -1.20 30.60 -16.68
C LYS A 330 -2.55 31.01 -16.09
N LEU A 331 -2.49 31.88 -15.10
CA LEU A 331 -3.67 32.53 -14.52
C LEU A 331 -3.74 33.98 -14.99
N ARG A 332 -4.92 34.56 -14.90
CA ARG A 332 -5.21 35.98 -15.09
C ARG A 332 -5.87 36.57 -13.84
N ASN A 333 -5.96 37.89 -13.75
CA ASN A 333 -6.71 38.53 -12.65
C ASN A 333 -8.14 38.00 -12.62
N GLY A 334 -8.54 37.40 -11.48
CA GLY A 334 -9.84 36.78 -11.31
C GLY A 334 -9.87 35.88 -10.08
N GLU A 335 -10.68 34.85 -10.16
CA GLU A 335 -10.89 33.90 -9.06
C GLU A 335 -10.84 32.47 -9.57
N ILE A 336 -10.41 31.55 -8.72
CA ILE A 336 -10.40 30.11 -8.99
C ILE A 336 -11.07 29.33 -7.88
N LYS A 337 -11.43 28.09 -8.17
CA LYS A 337 -11.77 27.01 -7.21
C LYS A 337 -11.15 25.71 -7.68
N PHE A 338 -11.03 24.78 -6.74
CA PHE A 338 -10.69 23.39 -7.05
C PHE A 338 -11.98 22.58 -7.11
N ARG A 339 -12.10 21.66 -8.07
CA ARG A 339 -13.23 20.73 -8.12
C ARG A 339 -12.82 19.39 -8.71
N GLN A 340 -13.63 18.35 -8.43
CA GLN A 340 -13.43 17.02 -8.98
C GLN A 340 -14.28 16.80 -10.23
N ASP A 341 -13.74 16.01 -11.16
CA ASP A 341 -14.45 15.40 -12.29
C ASP A 341 -15.22 16.40 -13.17
N ASP A 342 -14.68 17.62 -13.33
CA ASP A 342 -15.31 18.74 -14.02
C ASP A 342 -16.72 19.11 -13.50
N ALA A 343 -17.06 18.68 -12.29
CA ALA A 343 -18.38 18.80 -11.69
C ALA A 343 -18.39 19.60 -10.38
N TRP A 344 -19.54 20.18 -10.03
CA TRP A 344 -19.70 20.97 -8.81
C TRP A 344 -20.09 20.14 -7.58
N GLY A 345 -20.21 18.83 -7.70
CA GLY A 345 -20.58 17.94 -6.60
C GLY A 345 -19.55 17.95 -5.46
N VAL A 346 -18.26 17.94 -5.81
CA VAL A 346 -17.14 18.09 -4.89
C VAL A 346 -16.30 19.27 -5.35
N ASN A 347 -16.25 20.30 -4.54
CA ASN A 347 -15.46 21.50 -4.83
C ASN A 347 -14.91 22.11 -3.53
N LEU A 348 -13.75 22.73 -3.63
CA LEU A 348 -13.03 23.34 -2.51
C LEU A 348 -12.76 24.83 -2.81
N GLY A 349 -12.87 25.66 -1.80
CA GLY A 349 -12.53 27.08 -1.82
C GLY A 349 -12.02 27.50 -0.47
N ASP A 350 -11.66 28.77 -0.31
CA ASP A 350 -11.04 29.31 0.91
C ASP A 350 -11.89 30.46 1.46
N ASN A 351 -12.58 30.24 2.59
CA ASN A 351 -13.46 31.24 3.22
C ASN A 351 -12.71 32.40 3.90
N GLY A 352 -11.48 32.16 4.29
CA GLY A 352 -10.69 33.09 5.09
C GLY A 352 -9.57 33.78 4.32
N ALA A 353 -9.29 33.34 3.10
CA ALA A 353 -8.06 33.65 2.38
C ALA A 353 -6.83 33.38 3.25
N ASP A 354 -6.89 32.28 4.05
CA ASP A 354 -5.88 31.87 5.02
C ASP A 354 -5.09 30.62 4.59
N GLY A 355 -5.39 30.08 3.39
CA GLY A 355 -4.74 28.89 2.85
C GLY A 355 -5.42 27.58 3.25
N THR A 356 -6.52 27.65 4.01
CA THR A 356 -7.32 26.49 4.41
C THR A 356 -8.52 26.32 3.46
N LEU A 357 -8.79 25.07 3.06
CA LEU A 357 -9.86 24.76 2.11
C LEU A 357 -11.11 24.24 2.81
N GLU A 358 -12.26 24.73 2.39
CA GLU A 358 -13.55 24.22 2.80
C GLU A 358 -14.37 23.71 1.62
N GLY A 359 -15.14 22.66 1.88
CA GLY A 359 -16.12 22.14 0.92
C GLY A 359 -17.14 23.21 0.56
N GLY A 360 -17.21 23.58 -0.73
CA GLY A 360 -18.05 24.67 -1.21
C GLY A 360 -17.59 26.07 -0.76
N GLY A 361 -16.39 26.22 -0.19
CA GLY A 361 -15.82 27.49 0.32
C GLY A 361 -15.79 28.62 -0.71
N ALA A 362 -15.38 29.82 -0.29
CA ALA A 362 -15.31 31.00 -1.15
C ALA A 362 -14.31 30.84 -2.31
N ASN A 363 -14.49 31.64 -3.34
CA ASN A 363 -13.55 31.66 -4.46
C ASN A 363 -12.19 32.22 -4.02
N ILE A 364 -11.12 31.69 -4.56
CA ILE A 364 -9.74 32.08 -4.27
C ILE A 364 -9.31 33.13 -5.27
N ALA A 365 -8.96 34.33 -4.80
CA ALA A 365 -8.51 35.42 -5.65
C ALA A 365 -7.09 35.15 -6.20
N VAL A 366 -6.90 35.37 -7.50
CA VAL A 366 -5.61 35.19 -8.19
C VAL A 366 -5.27 36.43 -9.03
N THR A 367 -3.99 36.59 -9.31
CA THR A 367 -3.48 37.68 -10.17
C THR A 367 -2.84 37.13 -11.43
N ASP A 368 -2.70 37.96 -12.44
CA ASP A 368 -2.05 37.59 -13.71
C ASP A 368 -0.64 37.04 -13.47
N GLY A 369 -0.32 35.90 -14.06
CA GLY A 369 1.00 35.25 -13.96
C GLY A 369 1.01 33.77 -14.23
N THR A 370 2.20 33.19 -14.15
CA THR A 370 2.41 31.73 -14.19
C THR A 370 2.58 31.20 -12.79
N TYR A 371 1.93 30.08 -12.49
CA TYR A 371 1.88 29.51 -11.14
C TYR A 371 2.21 28.01 -11.13
N ASP A 372 2.86 27.59 -10.06
CA ASP A 372 2.80 26.21 -9.59
C ASP A 372 1.78 26.14 -8.45
N ILE A 373 0.92 25.12 -8.48
CA ILE A 373 -0.18 24.93 -7.55
C ILE A 373 -0.04 23.56 -6.93
N VAL A 374 -0.04 23.50 -5.61
CA VAL A 374 -0.15 22.25 -4.86
C VAL A 374 -1.49 22.26 -4.13
N LEU A 375 -2.26 21.20 -4.29
CA LEU A 375 -3.52 20.95 -3.61
C LEU A 375 -3.31 19.76 -2.66
N ASP A 376 -3.42 20.00 -1.36
CA ASP A 376 -3.31 18.99 -0.31
C ASP A 376 -4.71 18.72 0.27
N VAL A 377 -5.37 17.69 -0.24
CA VAL A 377 -6.71 17.33 0.21
C VAL A 377 -6.69 16.56 1.52
N ALA A 378 -5.54 15.97 1.90
CA ALA A 378 -5.40 15.28 3.17
C ALA A 378 -5.42 16.25 4.35
N ASN A 379 -4.80 17.44 4.18
CA ASN A 379 -4.73 18.49 5.21
C ASN A 379 -5.70 19.67 4.93
N ASN A 380 -6.47 19.61 3.82
CA ASN A 380 -7.34 20.69 3.37
C ASN A 380 -6.60 22.02 3.22
N THR A 381 -5.47 22.02 2.53
CA THR A 381 -4.67 23.21 2.25
C THR A 381 -4.26 23.30 0.79
N TYR A 382 -3.76 24.45 0.38
CA TYR A 382 -3.21 24.64 -0.95
C TYR A 382 -2.07 25.68 -0.94
N THR A 383 -1.24 25.62 -1.97
CA THR A 383 -0.25 26.69 -2.23
C THR A 383 -0.35 27.17 -3.68
N LEU A 384 -0.16 28.47 -3.87
CA LEU A 384 -0.06 29.14 -5.15
C LEU A 384 1.31 29.82 -5.22
N THR A 385 2.26 29.23 -5.93
CA THR A 385 3.60 29.78 -6.09
C THR A 385 3.70 30.46 -7.43
N LYS A 386 3.75 31.78 -7.44
CA LYS A 386 3.93 32.58 -8.67
C LYS A 386 5.38 32.55 -9.11
N LYS A 387 5.62 32.24 -10.39
CA LYS A 387 6.94 32.22 -11.05
C LYS A 387 7.38 33.59 -11.51
#